data_57bff59903957a7da77b6f246ac24723
#
_entry.id   57bff59903957a7da77b6f246ac24723
#
_cell.length_a   1.000
_cell.length_b   1.000
_cell.length_c   1.000
_cell.angle_alpha   90.00
_cell.angle_beta   90.00
_cell.angle_gamma   90.00
#
_symmetry.space_group_name_H-M   'P 1'
#
loop_
_entity.id
_entity.type
_entity.pdbx_description
1 polymer ?
#
loop_
_entity_poly.entity_id
_entity_poly.type
_entity_poly.pdbx_seq_one_letter_code
_entity_poly.pdbx_strand_id
1 'polypeptide(L)'
;MRLATSAALLLMTSVSGAALAQDAPVAAATAAPASFAEDVWTYAEPETARVSHVDLDLVTDFDNKRLYGTAVLDVVAEPGAKSVVLDDNGLQIQSITDMDGNALPYTVGKSDDQLGSPLTVELNGNDKIKITYASAPGADALQWLPREATAGGQKPYLFSQGQPINNRSWIPTQDSPGIRQTWDARITVPKGLVAVMSGNKLTPDGVPTTDGRVSYRFKMDNPVPPYLIALAVGNLAFQKLGPNSGVYTEPELIDAAASEFQDVEKMISAAEDLYGPYRWGRYDMLVLPPSFPYGGMENPTLTFLTPTIITGDRSNTDVVAHELAHSWSGNLVTNATWSDSWLNEGFTTYFENRIMEAVYGPERAAMYADLDYAQMLKDIENAGGMDAPSTRLHGEPGATAGQLDYFKGSTFLRTIEKAVGRERFDEYLRGYFDRHAFQPQTTAGFLTDLRTNLIKGDTQLENQLQLDEWAYQPGLPNNAVHVRSSTLAEVDRELAAFNAGGPASAVDTDGWSTQQWLRFLRGVPKQQTAARLKEIDEGLNLSNSSNPYVRSAWYEIAIPNRYEPAVPSLKNYLTSVGRMLLIRPLYQALEAQGDWGHAIAADAFAQAKPGYHPMAQAMTEQILAGPSQ
;
A
#
# COMPACT_ATOMS: atom_id res chain seq x y z
N MET A 1 -17.13 87.94 17.29
CA MET A 1 -15.70 88.24 17.20
C MET A 1 -14.91 86.96 16.95
N ARG A 2 -14.20 87.00 15.87
CA ARG A 2 -13.29 85.96 15.36
C ARG A 2 -13.87 84.66 14.82
N LEU A 3 -13.85 84.60 13.49
CA LEU A 3 -13.92 83.44 12.59
C LEU A 3 -12.80 82.45 12.86
N ALA A 4 -13.11 81.14 12.70
CA ALA A 4 -12.13 80.14 12.37
C ALA A 4 -12.75 79.18 11.32
N THR A 5 -12.21 79.30 10.14
CA THR A 5 -12.46 78.44 8.96
C THR A 5 -11.95 77.07 9.17
N SER A 6 -12.81 76.08 8.99
CA SER A 6 -12.41 74.64 8.92
C SER A 6 -12.37 74.22 7.47
N ALA A 7 -11.17 73.88 7.00
CA ALA A 7 -10.95 73.26 5.71
C ALA A 7 -11.26 71.77 5.80
N ALA A 8 -12.18 71.28 4.95
CA ALA A 8 -12.46 69.91 4.78
C ALA A 8 -11.40 69.27 3.87
N LEU A 9 -10.65 68.29 4.40
CA LEU A 9 -9.71 67.49 3.66
C LEU A 9 -10.43 66.25 3.15
N LEU A 10 -10.67 66.12 1.84
CA LEU A 10 -11.14 64.90 1.17
C LEU A 10 -10.00 63.90 1.17
N LEU A 11 -10.12 62.83 1.95
CA LEU A 11 -9.31 61.63 1.78
C LEU A 11 -9.94 60.79 0.68
N MET A 12 -9.29 60.74 -0.49
CA MET A 12 -9.51 59.69 -1.48
C MET A 12 -8.82 58.43 -1.00
N THR A 13 -9.60 57.43 -0.58
CA THR A 13 -9.12 56.06 -0.38
C THR A 13 -9.03 55.35 -1.73
N SER A 14 -7.81 55.18 -2.24
CA SER A 14 -7.51 54.29 -3.35
C SER A 14 -7.64 52.86 -2.88
N VAL A 15 -8.69 52.20 -3.31
CA VAL A 15 -8.82 50.73 -3.18
C VAL A 15 -7.86 50.12 -4.19
N SER A 16 -6.71 49.63 -3.74
CA SER A 16 -5.83 48.77 -4.51
C SER A 16 -6.49 47.38 -4.58
N GLY A 17 -7.10 47.09 -5.71
CA GLY A 17 -7.52 45.71 -6.03
C GLY A 17 -6.28 44.86 -6.16
N ALA A 18 -6.03 43.97 -5.19
CA ALA A 18 -5.13 42.83 -5.36
C ALA A 18 -5.79 41.91 -6.36
N ALA A 19 -5.31 41.91 -7.61
CA ALA A 19 -5.60 40.88 -8.58
C ALA A 19 -4.96 39.57 -8.03
N LEU A 20 -5.79 38.61 -7.70
CA LEU A 20 -5.36 37.24 -7.51
C LEU A 20 -4.74 36.81 -8.84
N ALA A 21 -3.42 36.67 -8.88
CA ALA A 21 -2.74 36.01 -9.97
C ALA A 21 -3.26 34.57 -9.97
N GLN A 22 -4.08 34.22 -10.98
CA GLN A 22 -4.30 32.84 -11.34
C GLN A 22 -2.95 32.34 -11.86
N ASP A 23 -2.36 31.40 -11.13
CA ASP A 23 -1.21 30.65 -11.62
C ASP A 23 -1.62 29.99 -12.94
N ALA A 24 -0.97 30.41 -14.01
CA ALA A 24 -1.10 29.74 -15.30
C ALA A 24 -0.56 28.31 -15.12
N PRO A 25 -1.21 27.30 -15.74
CA PRO A 25 -0.69 25.94 -15.69
C PRO A 25 0.75 25.97 -16.21
N VAL A 26 1.68 25.47 -15.41
CA VAL A 26 3.07 25.27 -15.81
C VAL A 26 3.01 24.36 -17.03
N ALA A 27 3.37 24.88 -18.19
CA ALA A 27 3.49 24.09 -19.40
C ALA A 27 4.49 22.96 -19.08
N ALA A 28 4.02 21.71 -19.19
CA ALA A 28 4.88 20.57 -19.06
C ALA A 28 6.03 20.75 -20.08
N ALA A 29 7.24 20.88 -19.58
CA ALA A 29 8.41 20.86 -20.44
C ALA A 29 8.33 19.55 -21.23
N THR A 30 8.35 19.64 -22.56
CA THR A 30 8.49 18.49 -23.44
C THR A 30 9.90 17.95 -23.25
N ALA A 31 10.10 17.15 -22.20
CA ALA A 31 11.29 16.33 -22.07
C ALA A 31 11.30 15.36 -23.25
N ALA A 32 12.47 15.15 -23.84
CA ALA A 32 12.66 14.07 -24.81
C ALA A 32 12.12 12.77 -24.18
N PRO A 33 11.42 11.90 -24.95
CA PRO A 33 10.85 10.69 -24.42
C PRO A 33 11.94 9.91 -23.66
N ALA A 34 11.72 9.72 -22.35
CA ALA A 34 12.58 8.84 -21.57
C ALA A 34 12.39 7.43 -22.17
N SER A 35 13.47 6.73 -22.48
CA SER A 35 13.38 5.32 -22.87
C SER A 35 12.73 4.57 -21.72
N PHE A 36 11.68 3.77 -22.00
CA PHE A 36 11.03 2.94 -21.00
C PHE A 36 12.02 1.85 -20.51
N ALA A 37 12.03 1.57 -19.21
CA ALA A 37 12.78 0.43 -18.70
C ALA A 37 12.15 -0.87 -19.23
N GLU A 38 12.99 -1.87 -19.53
CA GLU A 38 12.50 -3.20 -19.89
C GLU A 38 11.82 -3.84 -18.68
N ASP A 39 10.51 -4.12 -18.82
CA ASP A 39 9.70 -4.74 -17.77
C ASP A 39 9.24 -6.13 -18.23
N VAL A 40 9.76 -7.15 -17.58
CA VAL A 40 9.45 -8.56 -17.90
C VAL A 40 8.08 -9.02 -17.41
N TRP A 41 7.34 -8.16 -16.69
CA TRP A 41 6.02 -8.46 -16.12
C TRP A 41 4.85 -7.91 -16.94
N THR A 42 5.11 -7.40 -18.14
CA THR A 42 4.10 -6.94 -19.08
C THR A 42 4.43 -7.38 -20.50
N TYR A 43 3.40 -7.51 -21.33
CA TYR A 43 3.54 -7.68 -22.78
C TYR A 43 3.56 -6.35 -23.53
N ALA A 44 3.39 -5.23 -22.82
CA ALA A 44 3.32 -3.91 -23.40
C ALA A 44 4.60 -3.54 -24.16
N GLU A 45 4.43 -2.86 -25.28
CA GLU A 45 5.51 -2.27 -26.09
C GLU A 45 5.38 -0.74 -26.09
N PRO A 46 5.63 -0.06 -24.94
CA PRO A 46 5.31 1.37 -24.77
C PRO A 46 6.12 2.29 -25.70
N GLU A 47 7.28 1.83 -26.20
CA GLU A 47 8.06 2.52 -27.24
C GLU A 47 7.37 2.51 -28.60
N THR A 48 6.46 1.57 -28.84
CA THR A 48 5.68 1.45 -30.09
C THR A 48 4.33 2.15 -29.95
N ALA A 49 3.56 1.80 -28.94
CA ALA A 49 2.28 2.40 -28.64
C ALA A 49 1.95 2.26 -27.15
N ARG A 50 1.45 3.33 -26.52
CA ARG A 50 1.09 3.32 -25.10
C ARG A 50 -0.29 3.90 -24.85
N VAL A 51 -0.96 3.36 -23.83
CA VAL A 51 -2.19 3.93 -23.29
C VAL A 51 -1.84 5.17 -22.46
N SER A 52 -2.49 6.30 -22.73
CA SER A 52 -2.30 7.55 -22.01
C SER A 52 -3.51 7.95 -21.16
N HIS A 53 -4.70 7.39 -21.48
CA HIS A 53 -5.94 7.63 -20.74
C HIS A 53 -6.87 6.42 -20.84
N VAL A 54 -7.61 6.16 -19.76
CA VAL A 54 -8.65 5.11 -19.72
C VAL A 54 -9.96 5.73 -19.21
N ASP A 55 -11.05 5.62 -19.97
CA ASP A 55 -12.41 5.97 -19.55
C ASP A 55 -13.24 4.69 -19.34
N LEU A 56 -13.63 4.42 -18.10
CA LEU A 56 -14.37 3.22 -17.69
C LEU A 56 -15.86 3.54 -17.50
N ASP A 57 -16.74 2.73 -18.08
CA ASP A 57 -18.17 2.74 -17.81
C ASP A 57 -18.62 1.33 -17.44
N LEU A 58 -18.65 1.05 -16.14
CA LEU A 58 -18.81 -0.30 -15.62
C LEU A 58 -20.00 -0.43 -14.68
N VAL A 59 -20.59 -1.60 -14.71
CA VAL A 59 -21.69 -2.04 -13.86
C VAL A 59 -21.22 -3.19 -12.98
N THR A 60 -21.53 -3.13 -11.67
CA THR A 60 -21.25 -4.22 -10.73
C THR A 60 -22.38 -5.25 -10.74
N ASP A 61 -22.00 -6.51 -10.92
CA ASP A 61 -22.91 -7.66 -10.89
C ASP A 61 -22.47 -8.60 -9.74
N PHE A 62 -23.04 -8.38 -8.56
CA PHE A 62 -22.71 -9.17 -7.35
C PHE A 62 -23.16 -10.62 -7.44
N ASP A 63 -24.22 -10.92 -8.19
CA ASP A 63 -24.76 -12.28 -8.33
C ASP A 63 -23.80 -13.15 -9.16
N ASN A 64 -23.22 -12.57 -10.22
CA ASN A 64 -22.28 -13.25 -11.10
C ASN A 64 -20.81 -12.91 -10.79
N LYS A 65 -20.53 -12.08 -9.78
CA LYS A 65 -19.18 -11.64 -9.33
C LYS A 65 -18.33 -11.11 -10.48
N ARG A 66 -18.87 -10.14 -11.23
CA ARG A 66 -18.17 -9.52 -12.36
C ARG A 66 -18.47 -8.02 -12.48
N LEU A 67 -17.55 -7.32 -13.10
CA LEU A 67 -17.76 -5.99 -13.67
C LEU A 67 -18.00 -6.15 -15.16
N TYR A 68 -18.92 -5.39 -15.74
CA TYR A 68 -19.15 -5.41 -17.17
C TYR A 68 -19.49 -4.02 -17.71
N GLY A 69 -19.12 -3.76 -18.94
CA GLY A 69 -19.37 -2.48 -19.59
C GLY A 69 -18.35 -2.16 -20.68
N THR A 70 -17.80 -0.96 -20.65
CA THR A 70 -16.86 -0.50 -21.67
C THR A 70 -15.64 0.18 -21.07
N ALA A 71 -14.50 0.06 -21.75
CA ALA A 71 -13.32 0.90 -21.59
C ALA A 71 -13.05 1.62 -22.93
N VAL A 72 -12.81 2.92 -22.87
CA VAL A 72 -12.25 3.69 -23.99
C VAL A 72 -10.81 4.03 -23.64
N LEU A 73 -9.89 3.67 -24.52
CA LEU A 73 -8.47 3.90 -24.33
C LEU A 73 -7.99 4.96 -25.33
N ASP A 74 -7.30 6.00 -24.82
CA ASP A 74 -6.54 6.92 -25.67
C ASP A 74 -5.12 6.34 -25.84
N VAL A 75 -4.70 6.18 -27.08
CA VAL A 75 -3.42 5.55 -27.43
C VAL A 75 -2.50 6.57 -28.09
N VAL A 76 -1.32 6.73 -27.53
CA VAL A 76 -0.22 7.46 -28.16
C VAL A 76 0.64 6.45 -28.89
N ALA A 77 0.61 6.50 -30.22
CA ALA A 77 1.33 5.59 -31.09
C ALA A 77 2.46 6.31 -31.83
N GLU A 78 3.64 5.68 -31.90
CA GLU A 78 4.77 6.20 -32.68
C GLU A 78 4.48 6.15 -34.20
N PRO A 79 5.11 7.01 -34.99
CA PRO A 79 4.89 7.02 -36.43
C PRO A 79 5.17 5.66 -37.08
N GLY A 80 4.13 5.05 -37.67
CA GLY A 80 4.20 3.74 -38.31
C GLY A 80 3.77 2.57 -37.43
N ALA A 81 3.46 2.79 -36.15
CA ALA A 81 2.85 1.78 -35.29
C ALA A 81 1.48 1.37 -35.86
N LYS A 82 1.22 0.07 -35.90
CA LYS A 82 -0.03 -0.48 -36.46
C LYS A 82 -0.98 -0.98 -35.37
N SER A 83 -0.44 -1.33 -34.20
CA SER A 83 -1.18 -1.96 -33.12
C SER A 83 -0.71 -1.45 -31.77
N VAL A 84 -1.53 -1.66 -30.77
CA VAL A 84 -1.18 -1.55 -29.33
C VAL A 84 -1.29 -2.92 -28.71
N VAL A 85 -0.33 -3.27 -27.84
CA VAL A 85 -0.36 -4.48 -27.04
C VAL A 85 -0.77 -4.14 -25.62
N LEU A 86 -1.85 -4.77 -25.15
CA LEU A 86 -2.38 -4.66 -23.80
C LEU A 86 -2.13 -5.97 -23.05
N ASP A 87 -2.14 -5.92 -21.74
CA ASP A 87 -2.16 -7.09 -20.87
C ASP A 87 -3.61 -7.52 -20.61
N ASP A 88 -3.87 -8.81 -20.66
CA ASP A 88 -5.17 -9.43 -20.41
C ASP A 88 -5.01 -10.66 -19.51
N ASN A 89 -5.79 -10.70 -18.43
CA ASN A 89 -5.90 -11.89 -17.59
C ASN A 89 -7.38 -12.29 -17.43
N GLY A 90 -7.91 -12.92 -18.48
CA GLY A 90 -9.25 -13.51 -18.48
C GLY A 90 -10.39 -12.52 -18.73
N LEU A 91 -10.14 -11.36 -19.36
CA LEU A 91 -11.19 -10.45 -19.78
C LEU A 91 -12.07 -11.12 -20.85
N GLN A 92 -13.37 -11.04 -20.65
CA GLN A 92 -14.35 -11.56 -21.60
C GLN A 92 -14.68 -10.48 -22.64
N ILE A 93 -13.84 -10.36 -23.67
CA ILE A 93 -13.98 -9.35 -24.73
C ILE A 93 -15.19 -9.70 -25.61
N GLN A 94 -16.13 -8.77 -25.73
CA GLN A 94 -17.32 -8.89 -26.60
C GLN A 94 -17.09 -8.21 -27.96
N SER A 95 -16.47 -7.03 -27.96
CA SER A 95 -16.10 -6.31 -29.18
C SER A 95 -15.02 -5.29 -28.92
N ILE A 96 -14.20 -5.02 -29.95
CA ILE A 96 -13.27 -3.90 -30.00
C ILE A 96 -13.61 -3.09 -31.23
N THR A 97 -13.84 -1.78 -31.08
CA THR A 97 -14.24 -0.87 -32.15
C THR A 97 -13.47 0.44 -32.10
N ASP A 98 -13.47 1.19 -33.18
CA ASP A 98 -13.18 2.62 -33.17
C ASP A 98 -14.35 3.40 -32.54
N MET A 99 -14.23 4.74 -32.47
CA MET A 99 -15.28 5.60 -31.89
C MET A 99 -16.51 5.76 -32.81
N ASP A 100 -16.42 5.38 -34.09
CA ASP A 100 -17.54 5.36 -35.05
C ASP A 100 -18.29 4.02 -35.01
N GLY A 101 -17.80 3.03 -34.24
CA GLY A 101 -18.39 1.70 -34.08
C GLY A 101 -17.91 0.67 -35.10
N ASN A 102 -16.89 0.99 -35.93
CA ASN A 102 -16.30 0.02 -36.85
C ASN A 102 -15.42 -0.97 -36.06
N ALA A 103 -15.55 -2.26 -36.37
CA ALA A 103 -14.76 -3.30 -35.70
C ALA A 103 -13.27 -3.14 -36.01
N LEU A 104 -12.46 -3.23 -34.96
CA LEU A 104 -11.00 -3.30 -35.05
C LEU A 104 -10.55 -4.75 -34.89
N PRO A 105 -9.68 -5.27 -35.76
CA PRO A 105 -9.10 -6.61 -35.58
C PRO A 105 -8.27 -6.68 -34.31
N TYR A 106 -8.35 -7.81 -33.61
CA TYR A 106 -7.53 -8.08 -32.44
C TYR A 106 -7.19 -9.57 -32.35
N THR A 107 -6.13 -9.85 -31.59
CA THR A 107 -5.72 -11.22 -31.26
C THR A 107 -5.38 -11.33 -29.80
N VAL A 108 -5.77 -12.44 -29.17
CA VAL A 108 -5.33 -12.82 -27.83
C VAL A 108 -4.25 -13.88 -28.00
N GLY A 109 -3.06 -13.64 -27.47
CA GLY A 109 -1.93 -14.55 -27.58
C GLY A 109 -2.02 -15.73 -26.61
N LYS A 110 -0.93 -16.50 -26.51
CA LYS A 110 -0.84 -17.62 -25.58
C LYS A 110 -0.84 -17.10 -24.15
N SER A 111 -1.65 -17.72 -23.31
CA SER A 111 -1.69 -17.43 -21.87
C SER A 111 -0.45 -17.99 -21.15
N ASP A 112 0.06 -17.20 -20.22
CA ASP A 112 1.00 -17.55 -19.18
C ASP A 112 0.27 -17.53 -17.83
N ASP A 113 0.67 -18.41 -16.91
CA ASP A 113 -0.02 -18.56 -15.62
C ASP A 113 0.17 -17.33 -14.68
N GLN A 114 1.23 -16.54 -14.86
CA GLN A 114 1.51 -15.34 -14.07
C GLN A 114 1.14 -14.05 -14.81
N LEU A 115 1.47 -13.98 -16.10
CA LEU A 115 1.33 -12.76 -16.90
C LEU A 115 -0.03 -12.64 -17.59
N GLY A 116 -0.80 -13.72 -17.68
CA GLY A 116 -2.00 -13.74 -18.52
C GLY A 116 -1.64 -13.83 -20.00
N SER A 117 -2.28 -13.03 -20.86
CA SER A 117 -2.12 -13.05 -22.31
C SER A 117 -1.86 -11.68 -22.90
N PRO A 118 -1.07 -11.53 -23.97
CA PRO A 118 -1.05 -10.30 -24.74
C PRO A 118 -2.35 -10.15 -25.55
N LEU A 119 -3.00 -9.01 -25.43
CA LEU A 119 -4.12 -8.59 -26.26
C LEU A 119 -3.62 -7.54 -27.27
N THR A 120 -3.39 -7.96 -28.50
CA THR A 120 -2.93 -7.08 -29.57
C THR A 120 -4.12 -6.54 -30.37
N VAL A 121 -4.26 -5.21 -30.43
CA VAL A 121 -5.35 -4.53 -31.14
C VAL A 121 -4.79 -3.72 -32.31
N GLU A 122 -5.28 -3.96 -33.54
CA GLU A 122 -4.92 -3.18 -34.73
C GLU A 122 -5.56 -1.80 -34.65
N LEU A 123 -4.73 -0.75 -34.67
CA LEU A 123 -5.23 0.64 -34.56
C LEU A 123 -5.89 1.18 -35.83
N ASN A 124 -5.48 0.70 -36.98
CA ASN A 124 -5.98 1.19 -38.30
C ASN A 124 -5.94 2.72 -38.45
N GLY A 125 -4.97 3.37 -37.77
CA GLY A 125 -4.81 4.82 -37.76
C GLY A 125 -5.66 5.55 -36.69
N ASN A 126 -6.37 4.83 -35.81
CA ASN A 126 -7.12 5.41 -34.71
C ASN A 126 -6.19 5.65 -33.50
N ASP A 127 -6.43 6.74 -32.79
CA ASP A 127 -5.81 7.09 -31.51
C ASP A 127 -6.72 6.78 -30.31
N LYS A 128 -7.96 6.32 -30.58
CA LYS A 128 -8.93 5.88 -29.56
C LYS A 128 -9.56 4.56 -29.94
N ILE A 129 -9.61 3.65 -28.98
CA ILE A 129 -10.26 2.35 -29.14
C ILE A 129 -11.28 2.12 -28.02
N LYS A 130 -12.41 1.50 -28.38
CA LYS A 130 -13.46 1.16 -27.42
C LYS A 130 -13.57 -0.36 -27.28
N ILE A 131 -13.42 -0.86 -26.06
CA ILE A 131 -13.50 -2.27 -25.71
C ILE A 131 -14.79 -2.49 -24.90
N THR A 132 -15.67 -3.36 -25.38
CA THR A 132 -16.85 -3.84 -24.63
C THR A 132 -16.49 -5.20 -24.05
N TYR A 133 -16.61 -5.35 -22.71
CA TYR A 133 -16.11 -6.54 -22.03
C TYR A 133 -16.78 -6.79 -20.68
N ALA A 134 -16.45 -7.91 -20.08
CA ALA A 134 -16.68 -8.22 -18.67
C ALA A 134 -15.42 -8.82 -18.03
N SER A 135 -15.22 -8.59 -16.74
CA SER A 135 -14.25 -9.35 -15.96
C SER A 135 -14.71 -10.80 -15.76
N ALA A 136 -13.78 -11.71 -15.55
CA ALA A 136 -14.11 -13.07 -15.11
C ALA A 136 -14.66 -13.07 -13.66
N PRO A 137 -15.49 -14.04 -13.27
CA PRO A 137 -15.95 -14.17 -11.88
C PRO A 137 -14.82 -14.40 -10.85
N GLY A 138 -13.69 -14.92 -11.29
CA GLY A 138 -12.47 -15.14 -10.49
C GLY A 138 -11.33 -14.19 -10.84
N ALA A 139 -11.63 -12.98 -11.33
CA ALA A 139 -10.61 -11.97 -11.65
C ALA A 139 -9.70 -11.69 -10.44
N ASP A 140 -8.40 -11.80 -10.61
CA ASP A 140 -7.40 -11.77 -9.52
C ASP A 140 -7.44 -10.49 -8.69
N ALA A 141 -7.73 -9.36 -9.33
CA ALA A 141 -7.84 -8.08 -8.63
C ALA A 141 -9.12 -7.96 -7.80
N LEU A 142 -10.20 -8.70 -8.08
CA LEU A 142 -11.53 -8.42 -7.55
C LEU A 142 -11.92 -9.36 -6.41
N GLN A 143 -12.08 -8.82 -5.22
CA GLN A 143 -12.58 -9.55 -4.05
C GLN A 143 -14.07 -9.27 -3.84
N TRP A 144 -14.90 -10.28 -4.08
CA TRP A 144 -16.34 -10.25 -3.85
C TRP A 144 -16.68 -10.94 -2.55
N LEU A 145 -17.12 -10.16 -1.56
CA LEU A 145 -17.46 -10.68 -0.24
C LEU A 145 -18.97 -10.81 -0.06
N PRO A 146 -19.46 -11.94 0.46
CA PRO A 146 -20.82 -12.05 0.93
C PRO A 146 -21.03 -11.15 2.16
N ARG A 147 -22.27 -10.79 2.46
CA ARG A 147 -22.58 -9.92 3.60
C ARG A 147 -22.03 -10.46 4.94
N GLU A 148 -21.98 -11.77 5.09
CA GLU A 148 -21.50 -12.46 6.31
C GLU A 148 -20.01 -12.25 6.58
N ALA A 149 -19.24 -11.82 5.56
CA ALA A 149 -17.82 -11.51 5.67
C ALA A 149 -17.53 -10.01 5.84
N THR A 150 -18.56 -9.19 6.05
CA THR A 150 -18.48 -7.75 6.28
C THR A 150 -18.70 -7.41 7.76
N ALA A 151 -18.28 -6.24 8.21
CA ALA A 151 -18.34 -5.87 9.62
C ALA A 151 -19.79 -5.80 10.14
N GLY A 152 -20.71 -5.26 9.33
CA GLY A 152 -22.13 -5.15 9.71
C GLY A 152 -22.98 -6.36 9.36
N GLY A 153 -22.50 -7.29 8.55
CA GLY A 153 -23.25 -8.47 8.11
C GLY A 153 -24.52 -8.17 7.28
N GLN A 154 -24.65 -6.94 6.76
CA GLN A 154 -25.91 -6.48 6.15
C GLN A 154 -25.90 -6.50 4.63
N LYS A 155 -24.79 -6.13 4.02
CA LYS A 155 -24.65 -5.93 2.58
C LYS A 155 -23.39 -6.61 2.04
N PRO A 156 -23.40 -7.07 0.77
CA PRO A 156 -22.18 -7.58 0.15
C PRO A 156 -21.16 -6.44 -0.05
N TYR A 157 -19.93 -6.83 -0.31
CA TYR A 157 -18.81 -5.92 -0.53
C TYR A 157 -17.98 -6.34 -1.72
N LEU A 158 -17.42 -5.37 -2.44
CA LEU A 158 -16.41 -5.55 -3.47
C LEU A 158 -15.24 -4.61 -3.18
N PHE A 159 -14.02 -5.08 -3.29
CA PHE A 159 -12.84 -4.22 -3.41
C PHE A 159 -11.85 -4.79 -4.43
N SER A 160 -11.01 -3.93 -4.98
CA SER A 160 -9.93 -4.34 -5.87
C SER A 160 -8.56 -4.28 -5.17
N GLN A 161 -7.63 -5.14 -5.63
CA GLN A 161 -6.22 -5.13 -5.27
C GLN A 161 -5.40 -5.24 -6.55
N GLY A 162 -4.89 -4.12 -7.04
CA GLY A 162 -4.19 -4.04 -8.33
C GLY A 162 -2.74 -4.49 -8.31
N GLN A 163 -2.03 -4.21 -7.21
CA GLN A 163 -0.60 -4.54 -7.07
C GLN A 163 -0.36 -6.06 -6.96
N PRO A 164 0.68 -6.60 -7.63
CA PRO A 164 1.61 -5.88 -8.51
C PRO A 164 1.11 -5.68 -9.94
N ILE A 165 0.37 -6.64 -10.55
CA ILE A 165 -0.05 -6.66 -11.95
C ILE A 165 -1.47 -7.23 -12.13
N ASN A 166 -2.32 -7.09 -11.10
CA ASN A 166 -3.63 -7.75 -11.09
C ASN A 166 -4.70 -6.94 -11.83
N ASN A 167 -4.48 -5.63 -12.11
CA ASN A 167 -5.49 -4.80 -12.74
C ASN A 167 -5.81 -5.23 -14.18
N ARG A 168 -4.92 -5.92 -14.88
CA ARG A 168 -5.18 -6.57 -16.18
C ARG A 168 -6.31 -7.60 -16.14
N SER A 169 -6.78 -8.02 -14.95
CA SER A 169 -7.91 -8.94 -14.79
C SER A 169 -9.28 -8.27 -14.80
N TRP A 170 -9.32 -6.90 -14.75
CA TRP A 170 -10.58 -6.17 -14.80
C TRP A 170 -10.54 -4.87 -15.62
N ILE A 171 -9.36 -4.37 -15.99
CA ILE A 171 -9.15 -3.23 -16.87
C ILE A 171 -8.30 -3.69 -18.05
N PRO A 172 -8.74 -3.53 -19.31
CA PRO A 172 -7.85 -3.71 -20.44
C PRO A 172 -6.86 -2.54 -20.48
N THR A 173 -5.59 -2.80 -20.16
CA THR A 173 -4.54 -1.77 -20.02
C THR A 173 -3.15 -2.36 -20.22
N GLN A 174 -2.13 -1.53 -20.16
CA GLN A 174 -0.72 -1.92 -20.11
C GLN A 174 -0.28 -1.90 -18.65
N ASP A 175 -0.37 -3.06 -17.97
CA ASP A 175 -0.27 -3.19 -16.52
C ASP A 175 1.17 -3.29 -16.03
N SER A 176 1.90 -2.17 -16.17
CA SER A 176 3.28 -1.99 -15.72
C SER A 176 3.42 -0.72 -14.87
N PRO A 177 4.22 -0.72 -13.81
CA PRO A 177 4.42 0.46 -12.97
C PRO A 177 5.14 1.59 -13.73
N GLY A 178 5.87 1.27 -14.80
CA GLY A 178 6.56 2.24 -15.67
C GLY A 178 5.65 2.98 -16.64
N ILE A 179 4.41 2.52 -16.85
CA ILE A 179 3.47 3.11 -17.80
C ILE A 179 2.39 3.86 -17.01
N ARG A 180 2.32 5.18 -17.22
CA ARG A 180 1.41 6.06 -16.48
C ARG A 180 0.30 6.57 -17.37
N GLN A 181 -0.92 6.62 -16.82
CA GLN A 181 -2.13 7.04 -17.52
C GLN A 181 -3.06 7.84 -16.60
N THR A 182 -3.80 8.78 -17.15
CA THR A 182 -4.94 9.41 -16.50
C THR A 182 -6.18 8.53 -16.66
N TRP A 183 -7.23 8.77 -15.86
CA TRP A 183 -8.45 7.99 -16.01
C TRP A 183 -9.70 8.74 -15.55
N ASP A 184 -10.83 8.39 -16.19
CA ASP A 184 -12.19 8.69 -15.76
C ASP A 184 -12.94 7.39 -15.52
N ALA A 185 -13.93 7.39 -14.63
CA ALA A 185 -14.78 6.22 -14.43
C ALA A 185 -16.22 6.59 -14.08
N ARG A 186 -17.15 5.80 -14.60
CA ARG A 186 -18.55 5.73 -14.16
C ARG A 186 -18.82 4.32 -13.65
N ILE A 187 -19.13 4.19 -12.35
CA ILE A 187 -19.42 2.91 -11.72
C ILE A 187 -20.89 2.88 -11.31
N THR A 188 -21.64 1.93 -11.83
CA THR A 188 -23.07 1.74 -11.53
C THR A 188 -23.23 0.54 -10.59
N VAL A 189 -23.87 0.78 -9.44
CA VAL A 189 -24.00 -0.18 -8.32
C VAL A 189 -25.46 -0.39 -7.92
N PRO A 190 -25.82 -1.49 -7.25
CA PRO A 190 -27.13 -1.69 -6.66
C PRO A 190 -27.50 -0.56 -5.68
N LYS A 191 -28.79 -0.23 -5.63
CA LYS A 191 -29.30 0.79 -4.69
C LYS A 191 -28.94 0.43 -3.24
N GLY A 192 -28.43 1.43 -2.51
CA GLY A 192 -28.03 1.30 -1.11
C GLY A 192 -26.58 0.80 -0.92
N LEU A 193 -25.82 0.65 -2.01
CA LEU A 193 -24.36 0.54 -1.96
C LEU A 193 -23.73 1.84 -2.44
N VAL A 194 -22.53 2.12 -1.93
CA VAL A 194 -21.72 3.28 -2.29
C VAL A 194 -20.48 2.79 -3.00
N ALA A 195 -20.16 3.41 -4.15
CA ALA A 195 -18.85 3.21 -4.80
C ALA A 195 -17.87 4.31 -4.38
N VAL A 196 -16.62 3.93 -4.22
CA VAL A 196 -15.46 4.82 -4.03
C VAL A 196 -14.30 4.32 -4.89
N MET A 197 -13.47 5.23 -5.39
CA MET A 197 -12.29 4.94 -6.22
C MET A 197 -11.12 5.86 -5.84
N SER A 198 -9.93 5.48 -6.28
CA SER A 198 -8.66 6.21 -6.10
C SER A 198 -8.53 7.47 -6.95
N GLY A 199 -9.58 8.28 -7.00
CA GLY A 199 -9.66 9.54 -7.75
C GLY A 199 -10.71 10.48 -7.17
N ASN A 200 -10.79 11.69 -7.72
CA ASN A 200 -11.75 12.69 -7.30
C ASN A 200 -13.19 12.23 -7.53
N LYS A 201 -13.98 12.11 -6.49
CA LYS A 201 -15.40 11.72 -6.55
C LYS A 201 -16.25 12.89 -7.03
N LEU A 202 -16.70 12.87 -8.28
CA LEU A 202 -17.46 13.95 -8.92
C LEU A 202 -18.94 13.98 -8.54
N THR A 203 -19.51 12.84 -8.12
CA THR A 203 -20.91 12.69 -7.70
C THR A 203 -20.97 12.10 -6.29
N PRO A 204 -20.78 12.90 -5.23
CA PRO A 204 -20.68 12.39 -3.84
C PRO A 204 -21.83 11.50 -3.43
N ASP A 205 -23.08 11.89 -3.75
CA ASP A 205 -24.30 11.16 -3.37
C ASP A 205 -24.74 10.12 -4.43
N GLY A 206 -24.01 10.04 -5.54
CA GLY A 206 -24.40 9.25 -6.71
C GLY A 206 -25.61 9.82 -7.46
N VAL A 207 -25.85 9.28 -8.66
CA VAL A 207 -26.95 9.67 -9.54
C VAL A 207 -27.85 8.45 -9.76
N PRO A 208 -29.15 8.50 -9.38
CA PRO A 208 -30.08 7.40 -9.66
C PRO A 208 -30.20 7.11 -11.17
N THR A 209 -30.21 5.85 -11.53
CA THR A 209 -30.44 5.38 -12.90
C THR A 209 -31.90 4.97 -13.11
N THR A 210 -32.31 4.87 -14.37
CA THR A 210 -33.71 4.53 -14.73
C THR A 210 -34.09 3.10 -14.35
N ASP A 211 -33.12 2.21 -14.17
CA ASP A 211 -33.30 0.82 -13.75
C ASP A 211 -33.22 0.62 -12.22
N GLY A 212 -33.19 1.73 -11.46
CA GLY A 212 -33.24 1.71 -10.01
C GLY A 212 -31.90 1.49 -9.31
N ARG A 213 -30.78 1.52 -10.05
CA ARG A 213 -29.41 1.52 -9.52
C ARG A 213 -28.91 2.92 -9.23
N VAL A 214 -27.65 3.06 -8.82
CA VAL A 214 -26.98 4.35 -8.58
C VAL A 214 -25.64 4.36 -9.29
N SER A 215 -25.34 5.44 -10.04
CA SER A 215 -24.06 5.64 -10.72
C SER A 215 -23.21 6.68 -9.97
N TYR A 216 -21.93 6.39 -9.83
CA TYR A 216 -20.92 7.30 -9.29
C TYR A 216 -19.89 7.62 -10.38
N ARG A 217 -19.42 8.88 -10.41
CA ARG A 217 -18.37 9.32 -11.35
C ARG A 217 -17.12 9.73 -10.59
N PHE A 218 -15.99 9.35 -11.17
CA PHE A 218 -14.65 9.60 -10.62
C PHE A 218 -13.72 10.10 -11.73
N LYS A 219 -12.63 10.76 -11.32
CA LYS A 219 -11.61 11.26 -12.23
C LYS A 219 -10.24 11.34 -11.54
N MET A 220 -9.19 10.97 -12.27
CA MET A 220 -7.80 11.18 -11.89
C MET A 220 -7.07 11.92 -13.03
N ASP A 221 -6.82 13.21 -12.81
CA ASP A 221 -6.14 14.08 -13.78
C ASP A 221 -4.61 13.90 -13.77
N ASN A 222 -4.06 13.43 -12.65
CA ASN A 222 -2.65 13.12 -12.56
C ASN A 222 -2.38 11.73 -13.17
N PRO A 223 -1.32 11.57 -14.01
CA PRO A 223 -1.00 10.26 -14.55
C PRO A 223 -0.48 9.33 -13.46
N VAL A 224 -1.09 8.15 -13.36
CA VAL A 224 -0.74 7.10 -12.38
C VAL A 224 -0.46 5.77 -13.08
N PRO A 225 0.37 4.88 -12.51
CA PRO A 225 0.47 3.52 -13.00
C PRO A 225 -0.86 2.77 -12.83
N PRO A 226 -1.16 1.77 -13.68
CA PRO A 226 -2.44 1.07 -13.66
C PRO A 226 -2.79 0.44 -12.31
N TYR A 227 -1.83 -0.14 -11.60
CA TYR A 227 -2.07 -0.83 -10.32
C TYR A 227 -2.69 0.07 -9.24
N LEU A 228 -2.57 1.40 -9.38
CA LEU A 228 -3.16 2.39 -8.47
C LEU A 228 -4.61 2.76 -8.80
N ILE A 229 -5.20 2.23 -9.88
CA ILE A 229 -6.63 2.38 -10.16
C ILE A 229 -7.39 1.38 -9.30
N ALA A 230 -8.03 1.88 -8.25
CA ALA A 230 -8.70 1.05 -7.26
C ALA A 230 -10.18 1.37 -7.12
N LEU A 231 -10.97 0.34 -6.84
CA LEU A 231 -12.41 0.40 -6.67
C LEU A 231 -12.82 -0.32 -5.38
N ALA A 232 -13.75 0.28 -4.64
CA ALA A 232 -14.51 -0.44 -3.62
C ALA A 232 -16.00 -0.09 -3.69
N VAL A 233 -16.85 -1.07 -3.39
CA VAL A 233 -18.30 -0.93 -3.35
C VAL A 233 -18.85 -1.66 -2.12
N GLY A 234 -19.56 -0.93 -1.25
CA GLY A 234 -20.04 -1.51 -0.01
C GLY A 234 -21.08 -0.64 0.69
N ASN A 235 -21.46 -1.07 1.90
CA ASN A 235 -22.26 -0.29 2.81
C ASN A 235 -21.35 0.73 3.53
N LEU A 236 -20.97 1.81 2.85
CA LEU A 236 -19.97 2.74 3.33
C LEU A 236 -20.59 3.97 3.98
N ALA A 237 -20.13 4.30 5.18
CA ALA A 237 -20.25 5.60 5.82
C ALA A 237 -18.97 6.42 5.58
N PHE A 238 -19.06 7.74 5.73
CA PHE A 238 -17.92 8.65 5.63
C PHE A 238 -17.90 9.59 6.81
N GLN A 239 -16.72 9.77 7.40
CA GLN A 239 -16.47 10.78 8.42
C GLN A 239 -15.28 11.66 8.02
N LYS A 240 -15.53 12.97 7.98
CA LYS A 240 -14.49 13.96 7.76
C LYS A 240 -13.57 14.04 8.99
N LEU A 241 -12.25 14.02 8.78
CA LEU A 241 -11.23 14.16 9.83
C LEU A 241 -10.60 15.53 9.84
N GLY A 242 -10.48 16.16 8.67
CA GLY A 242 -9.88 17.47 8.53
C GLY A 242 -10.29 18.19 7.24
N PRO A 243 -9.62 19.28 6.85
CA PRO A 243 -9.92 20.00 5.60
C PRO A 243 -9.83 19.11 4.37
N ASN A 244 -8.76 18.32 4.29
CA ASN A 244 -8.39 17.52 3.11
C ASN A 244 -8.41 16.02 3.37
N SER A 245 -8.94 15.53 4.50
CA SER A 245 -8.95 14.13 4.84
C SER A 245 -10.28 13.66 5.42
N GLY A 246 -10.52 12.35 5.31
CA GLY A 246 -11.66 11.66 5.88
C GLY A 246 -11.46 10.15 5.88
N VAL A 247 -12.37 9.44 6.47
CA VAL A 247 -12.38 7.97 6.50
C VAL A 247 -13.71 7.43 6.01
N TYR A 248 -13.63 6.47 5.11
CA TYR A 248 -14.73 5.58 4.70
C TYR A 248 -14.58 4.25 5.41
N THR A 249 -15.67 3.68 5.86
CA THR A 249 -15.75 2.28 6.31
C THR A 249 -17.22 1.89 6.46
N GLU A 250 -17.47 0.64 6.86
CA GLU A 250 -18.84 0.23 7.24
C GLU A 250 -19.29 0.98 8.50
N PRO A 251 -20.59 1.28 8.64
CA PRO A 251 -21.11 2.14 9.73
C PRO A 251 -20.70 1.70 11.14
N GLU A 252 -20.53 0.39 11.34
CA GLU A 252 -20.18 -0.21 12.63
C GLU A 252 -18.75 0.13 13.10
N LEU A 253 -17.87 0.51 12.18
CA LEU A 253 -16.47 0.83 12.46
C LEU A 253 -16.15 2.33 12.39
N ILE A 254 -17.08 3.18 11.95
CA ILE A 254 -16.77 4.56 11.56
C ILE A 254 -16.21 5.40 12.73
N ASP A 255 -16.82 5.28 13.92
CA ASP A 255 -16.39 6.05 15.10
C ASP A 255 -15.00 5.59 15.58
N ALA A 256 -14.76 4.28 15.59
CA ALA A 256 -13.47 3.71 15.98
C ALA A 256 -12.35 4.13 15.00
N ALA A 257 -12.61 4.03 13.69
CA ALA A 257 -11.68 4.44 12.65
C ALA A 257 -11.36 5.95 12.72
N ALA A 258 -12.40 6.79 12.90
CA ALA A 258 -12.21 8.23 13.02
C ALA A 258 -11.41 8.63 14.26
N SER A 259 -11.62 7.94 15.37
CA SER A 259 -10.83 8.13 16.60
C SER A 259 -9.37 7.72 16.43
N GLU A 260 -9.13 6.57 15.77
CA GLU A 260 -7.78 6.04 15.54
C GLU A 260 -6.98 6.97 14.62
N PHE A 261 -7.59 7.50 13.56
CA PHE A 261 -6.90 8.25 12.49
C PHE A 261 -6.96 9.77 12.66
N GLN A 262 -7.36 10.30 13.81
CA GLN A 262 -7.56 11.75 14.03
C GLN A 262 -6.28 12.60 13.84
N ASP A 263 -5.08 12.00 13.88
CA ASP A 263 -3.81 12.71 13.70
C ASP A 263 -3.36 12.80 12.24
N VAL A 264 -4.15 12.31 11.26
CA VAL A 264 -3.76 12.27 9.84
C VAL A 264 -3.41 13.64 9.26
N GLU A 265 -4.12 14.71 9.63
CA GLU A 265 -3.78 16.07 9.14
C GLU A 265 -2.42 16.56 9.65
N LYS A 266 -2.02 16.13 10.86
CA LYS A 266 -0.66 16.42 11.37
C LYS A 266 0.39 15.65 10.58
N MET A 267 0.08 14.41 10.18
CA MET A 267 0.97 13.60 9.34
C MET A 267 1.13 14.23 7.95
N ILE A 268 0.03 14.70 7.33
CA ILE A 268 0.06 15.41 6.03
C ILE A 268 0.95 16.65 6.14
N SER A 269 0.72 17.50 7.15
CA SER A 269 1.52 18.72 7.35
C SER A 269 3.01 18.39 7.56
N ALA A 270 3.32 17.38 8.37
CA ALA A 270 4.69 16.95 8.61
C ALA A 270 5.37 16.43 7.31
N ALA A 271 4.64 15.67 6.50
CA ALA A 271 5.14 15.17 5.23
C ALA A 271 5.38 16.30 4.21
N GLU A 272 4.48 17.27 4.13
CA GLU A 272 4.65 18.46 3.28
C GLU A 272 5.88 19.28 3.67
N ASP A 273 6.11 19.47 4.98
CA ASP A 273 7.30 20.17 5.50
C ASP A 273 8.60 19.42 5.15
N LEU A 274 8.57 18.10 5.11
CA LEU A 274 9.73 17.24 4.83
C LEU A 274 10.00 17.08 3.32
N TYR A 275 8.97 16.85 2.50
CA TYR A 275 9.12 16.33 1.14
C TYR A 275 8.49 17.20 0.05
N GLY A 276 7.88 18.33 0.44
CA GLY A 276 7.19 19.24 -0.46
C GLY A 276 5.68 18.98 -0.57
N PRO A 277 4.94 19.76 -1.39
CA PRO A 277 3.49 19.81 -1.34
C PRO A 277 2.84 18.47 -1.68
N TYR A 278 1.76 18.16 -0.99
CA TYR A 278 0.86 17.06 -1.31
C TYR A 278 0.08 17.38 -2.60
N ARG A 279 0.29 16.61 -3.66
CA ARG A 279 -0.17 16.95 -5.03
C ARG A 279 -1.44 16.26 -5.46
N TRP A 280 -2.09 15.49 -4.57
CA TRP A 280 -3.24 14.65 -4.90
C TRP A 280 -4.60 15.26 -4.51
N GLY A 281 -4.59 16.42 -3.84
CA GLY A 281 -5.79 17.14 -3.38
C GLY A 281 -6.32 16.61 -2.06
N ARG A 282 -7.06 15.51 -2.03
CA ARG A 282 -7.54 14.88 -0.79
C ARG A 282 -6.75 13.62 -0.46
N TYR A 283 -6.63 13.36 0.83
CA TYR A 283 -6.15 12.09 1.37
C TYR A 283 -7.27 11.46 2.21
N ASP A 284 -8.11 10.67 1.59
CA ASP A 284 -9.11 9.87 2.28
C ASP A 284 -8.61 8.45 2.50
N MET A 285 -9.11 7.79 3.52
CA MET A 285 -8.77 6.41 3.87
C MET A 285 -10.02 5.55 3.77
N LEU A 286 -9.86 4.30 3.36
CA LEU A 286 -10.92 3.30 3.37
C LEU A 286 -10.49 2.11 4.22
N VAL A 287 -11.14 1.92 5.36
CA VAL A 287 -10.97 0.68 6.14
C VAL A 287 -11.79 -0.41 5.48
N LEU A 288 -11.10 -1.41 4.98
CA LEU A 288 -11.66 -2.57 4.29
C LEU A 288 -12.16 -3.65 5.27
N PRO A 289 -12.97 -4.60 4.80
CA PRO A 289 -13.33 -5.79 5.58
C PRO A 289 -12.10 -6.61 5.99
N PRO A 290 -12.25 -7.49 7.01
CA PRO A 290 -11.14 -8.31 7.55
C PRO A 290 -10.42 -9.21 6.56
N SER A 291 -10.99 -9.47 5.39
CA SER A 291 -10.37 -10.25 4.31
C SER A 291 -9.20 -9.57 3.63
N PHE A 292 -9.00 -8.26 3.83
CA PHE A 292 -7.90 -7.54 3.18
C PHE A 292 -6.55 -8.12 3.60
N PRO A 293 -5.71 -8.58 2.63
CA PRO A 293 -4.55 -9.43 2.93
C PRO A 293 -3.31 -8.66 3.38
N TYR A 294 -3.27 -7.34 3.15
CA TYR A 294 -2.14 -6.44 3.44
C TYR A 294 -2.38 -5.54 4.66
N GLY A 295 -1.44 -4.66 4.96
CA GLY A 295 -1.56 -3.59 5.95
C GLY A 295 -2.34 -2.42 5.41
N GLY A 296 -1.92 -1.93 4.26
CA GLY A 296 -2.54 -0.88 3.48
C GLY A 296 -2.33 -1.09 1.99
N MET A 297 -2.77 -0.10 1.22
CA MET A 297 -2.51 0.04 -0.22
C MET A 297 -2.58 1.52 -0.58
N GLU A 298 -1.54 2.00 -1.20
CA GLU A 298 -1.23 3.41 -1.45
C GLU A 298 -2.06 4.10 -2.53
N ASN A 299 -3.27 3.64 -2.81
CA ASN A 299 -4.11 4.23 -3.86
C ASN A 299 -4.27 5.75 -3.68
N PRO A 300 -3.92 6.58 -4.69
CA PRO A 300 -4.00 8.03 -4.58
C PRO A 300 -5.40 8.50 -4.19
N THR A 301 -5.49 9.50 -3.35
CA THR A 301 -6.74 10.07 -2.83
C THR A 301 -7.61 9.14 -1.96
N LEU A 302 -7.37 7.83 -1.98
CA LEU A 302 -8.16 6.84 -1.24
C LEU A 302 -7.28 5.63 -0.84
N THR A 303 -6.47 5.81 0.18
CA THR A 303 -5.68 4.73 0.77
C THR A 303 -6.57 3.63 1.32
N PHE A 304 -6.29 2.36 0.98
CA PHE A 304 -6.95 1.22 1.59
C PHE A 304 -6.20 0.77 2.85
N LEU A 305 -6.94 0.43 3.90
CA LEU A 305 -6.39 0.04 5.20
C LEU A 305 -7.05 -1.21 5.75
N THR A 306 -6.27 -2.08 6.39
CA THR A 306 -6.79 -3.20 7.16
C THR A 306 -7.46 -2.74 8.46
N PRO A 307 -8.57 -3.35 8.90
CA PRO A 307 -9.16 -3.03 10.20
C PRO A 307 -8.26 -3.44 11.38
N THR A 308 -7.22 -4.26 11.16
CA THR A 308 -6.32 -4.71 12.23
C THR A 308 -5.48 -3.60 12.85
N ILE A 309 -5.38 -2.43 12.20
CA ILE A 309 -4.67 -1.26 12.75
C ILE A 309 -5.50 -0.43 13.73
N ILE A 310 -6.81 -0.65 13.80
CA ILE A 310 -7.69 0.01 14.77
C ILE A 310 -7.53 -0.71 16.11
N THR A 311 -6.61 -0.23 16.93
CA THR A 311 -6.28 -0.81 18.25
C THR A 311 -6.86 -0.02 19.43
N GLY A 312 -7.28 1.22 19.17
CA GLY A 312 -7.85 2.13 20.15
C GLY A 312 -6.83 2.96 20.92
N ASP A 313 -5.53 2.75 20.64
CA ASP A 313 -4.41 3.44 21.29
C ASP A 313 -3.47 4.14 20.29
N ARG A 314 -3.78 4.09 19.01
CA ARG A 314 -2.98 4.65 17.89
C ARG A 314 -1.56 4.08 17.80
N SER A 315 -1.32 2.90 18.35
CA SER A 315 0.01 2.31 18.28
C SER A 315 0.39 1.83 16.88
N ASN A 316 -0.59 1.62 15.98
CA ASN A 316 -0.37 1.15 14.62
C ASN A 316 -0.72 2.19 13.55
N THR A 317 -0.70 3.48 13.89
CA THR A 317 -0.89 4.58 12.92
C THR A 317 0.34 4.83 12.04
N ASP A 318 1.46 4.14 12.30
CA ASP A 318 2.59 3.99 11.40
C ASP A 318 2.16 3.52 10.01
N VAL A 319 1.21 2.58 9.91
CA VAL A 319 0.66 2.15 8.63
C VAL A 319 -0.01 3.32 7.88
N VAL A 320 -0.72 4.22 8.59
CA VAL A 320 -1.30 5.42 7.94
C VAL A 320 -0.19 6.35 7.46
N ALA A 321 0.87 6.54 8.25
CA ALA A 321 2.03 7.35 7.85
C ALA A 321 2.77 6.73 6.65
N HIS A 322 2.88 5.40 6.59
CA HIS A 322 3.44 4.62 5.48
C HIS A 322 2.64 4.89 4.20
N GLU A 323 1.33 4.63 4.22
CA GLU A 323 0.47 4.81 3.04
C GLU A 323 0.40 6.30 2.59
N LEU A 324 0.45 7.24 3.53
CA LEU A 324 0.55 8.66 3.20
C LEU A 324 1.89 8.98 2.51
N ALA A 325 3.00 8.41 2.99
CA ALA A 325 4.33 8.64 2.44
C ALA A 325 4.46 8.19 0.99
N HIS A 326 3.70 7.17 0.59
CA HIS A 326 3.57 6.77 -0.81
C HIS A 326 3.07 7.88 -1.73
N SER A 327 2.44 8.92 -1.23
CA SER A 327 2.05 10.08 -2.04
C SER A 327 3.25 10.78 -2.70
N TRP A 328 4.46 10.56 -2.21
CA TRP A 328 5.74 10.98 -2.82
C TRP A 328 6.47 9.80 -3.43
N SER A 329 6.75 8.76 -2.66
CA SER A 329 7.45 7.55 -3.11
C SER A 329 6.44 6.46 -3.48
N GLY A 330 6.41 6.05 -4.73
CA GLY A 330 5.41 5.11 -5.27
C GLY A 330 4.41 5.81 -6.18
N ASN A 331 3.72 6.83 -5.73
CA ASN A 331 2.69 7.50 -6.51
C ASN A 331 3.24 8.65 -7.36
N LEU A 332 4.00 9.59 -6.76
CA LEU A 332 4.57 10.72 -7.50
C LEU A 332 5.78 10.29 -8.32
N VAL A 333 6.71 9.58 -7.70
CA VAL A 333 7.86 8.94 -8.35
C VAL A 333 7.73 7.44 -8.13
N THR A 334 7.42 6.71 -9.19
CA THR A 334 7.13 5.27 -9.14
C THR A 334 8.36 4.47 -9.55
N ASN A 335 8.59 3.29 -8.98
CA ASN A 335 9.54 2.32 -9.52
C ASN A 335 9.19 1.98 -10.98
N ALA A 336 10.18 2.02 -11.87
CA ALA A 336 9.95 1.78 -13.30
C ALA A 336 9.58 0.31 -13.59
N THR A 337 10.12 -0.60 -12.80
CA THR A 337 9.85 -2.04 -12.85
C THR A 337 9.72 -2.60 -11.44
N TRP A 338 9.20 -3.81 -11.29
CA TRP A 338 9.12 -4.47 -9.98
C TRP A 338 10.50 -4.94 -9.46
N SER A 339 11.54 -4.93 -10.31
CA SER A 339 12.94 -5.09 -9.86
C SER A 339 13.46 -3.89 -9.07
N ASP A 340 12.78 -2.75 -9.15
CA ASP A 340 13.11 -1.51 -8.47
C ASP A 340 12.16 -1.21 -7.29
N SER A 341 11.42 -2.20 -6.79
CA SER A 341 10.36 -2.05 -5.75
C SER A 341 10.84 -1.35 -4.48
N TRP A 342 12.12 -1.47 -4.12
CA TRP A 342 12.70 -0.78 -2.97
C TRP A 342 12.68 0.77 -3.11
N LEU A 343 12.65 1.31 -4.35
CA LEU A 343 12.45 2.75 -4.59
C LEU A 343 11.07 3.22 -4.18
N ASN A 344 10.10 2.31 -4.18
CA ASN A 344 8.77 2.52 -3.63
C ASN A 344 8.81 2.31 -2.12
N GLU A 345 8.99 1.09 -1.65
CA GLU A 345 8.80 0.66 -0.27
C GLU A 345 9.89 1.13 0.70
N GLY A 346 11.15 1.11 0.28
CA GLY A 346 12.28 1.52 1.12
C GLY A 346 12.28 3.02 1.42
N PHE A 347 11.95 3.85 0.43
CA PHE A 347 11.73 5.28 0.63
C PHE A 347 10.56 5.54 1.56
N THR A 348 9.45 4.86 1.32
CA THR A 348 8.22 5.02 2.08
C THR A 348 8.43 4.63 3.54
N THR A 349 9.12 3.53 3.83
CA THR A 349 9.47 3.14 5.21
C THR A 349 10.40 4.16 5.89
N TYR A 350 11.35 4.75 5.15
CA TYR A 350 12.15 5.85 5.70
C TYR A 350 11.29 7.08 5.98
N PHE A 351 10.36 7.44 5.09
CA PHE A 351 9.46 8.60 5.25
C PHE A 351 8.44 8.39 6.36
N GLU A 352 7.86 7.21 6.45
CA GLU A 352 7.02 6.80 7.58
C GLU A 352 7.69 7.12 8.91
N ASN A 353 8.92 6.64 9.10
CA ASN A 353 9.69 6.90 10.33
C ASN A 353 9.91 8.40 10.58
N ARG A 354 10.15 9.22 9.52
CA ARG A 354 10.34 10.67 9.65
C ARG A 354 9.04 11.40 9.98
N ILE A 355 7.90 10.96 9.42
CA ILE A 355 6.57 11.49 9.76
C ILE A 355 6.22 11.13 11.20
N MET A 356 6.46 9.88 11.61
CA MET A 356 6.22 9.43 12.99
C MET A 356 7.10 10.18 13.99
N GLU A 357 8.36 10.49 13.63
CA GLU A 357 9.24 11.35 14.43
C GLU A 357 8.65 12.75 14.63
N ALA A 358 8.18 13.38 13.55
CA ALA A 358 7.63 14.71 13.58
C ALA A 358 6.31 14.83 14.40
N VAL A 359 5.46 13.79 14.32
CA VAL A 359 4.14 13.80 14.98
C VAL A 359 4.19 13.28 16.41
N TYR A 360 4.98 12.23 16.68
CA TYR A 360 4.98 11.51 17.96
C TYR A 360 6.32 11.53 18.71
N GLY A 361 7.33 12.14 18.11
CA GLY A 361 8.64 12.33 18.71
C GLY A 361 9.66 11.23 18.39
N PRO A 362 10.96 11.50 18.66
CA PRO A 362 12.07 10.68 18.20
C PRO A 362 12.11 9.27 18.83
N GLU A 363 11.67 9.12 20.07
CA GLU A 363 11.66 7.82 20.73
C GLU A 363 10.70 6.82 20.06
N ARG A 364 9.54 7.31 19.62
CA ARG A 364 8.57 6.49 18.88
C ARG A 364 9.13 6.02 17.55
N ALA A 365 9.72 6.94 16.78
CA ALA A 365 10.38 6.61 15.51
C ALA A 365 11.57 5.65 15.70
N ALA A 366 12.35 5.84 16.78
CA ALA A 366 13.46 4.93 17.09
C ALA A 366 12.99 3.49 17.38
N MET A 367 11.80 3.32 17.97
CA MET A 367 11.23 1.97 18.19
C MET A 367 10.98 1.25 16.86
N TYR A 368 10.35 1.92 15.90
CA TYR A 368 10.11 1.34 14.56
C TYR A 368 11.43 0.98 13.90
N ALA A 369 12.36 1.93 13.82
CA ALA A 369 13.65 1.71 13.17
C ALA A 369 14.48 0.57 13.80
N ASP A 370 14.42 0.37 15.11
CA ASP A 370 15.12 -0.73 15.81
C ASP A 370 14.45 -2.09 15.52
N LEU A 371 13.12 -2.13 15.47
CA LEU A 371 12.36 -3.34 15.12
C LEU A 371 12.54 -3.72 13.65
N ASP A 372 12.51 -2.75 12.73
CA ASP A 372 12.73 -2.95 11.31
C ASP A 372 14.14 -3.50 11.04
N TYR A 373 15.14 -2.95 11.71
CA TYR A 373 16.51 -3.44 11.60
C TYR A 373 16.65 -4.88 12.10
N ALA A 374 16.00 -5.21 13.20
CA ALA A 374 15.99 -6.57 13.73
C ALA A 374 15.27 -7.54 12.78
N GLN A 375 14.16 -7.13 12.18
CA GLN A 375 13.44 -7.94 11.20
C GLN A 375 14.26 -8.10 9.91
N MET A 376 14.91 -7.05 9.43
CA MET A 376 15.83 -7.11 8.28
C MET A 376 16.92 -8.20 8.47
N LEU A 377 17.56 -8.23 9.63
CA LEU A 377 18.56 -9.26 9.93
C LEU A 377 17.98 -10.67 9.93
N LYS A 378 16.76 -10.83 10.45
CA LYS A 378 16.05 -12.12 10.44
C LYS A 378 15.68 -12.54 9.01
N ASP A 379 15.25 -11.62 8.17
CA ASP A 379 14.91 -11.90 6.77
C ASP A 379 16.16 -12.30 5.96
N ILE A 380 17.30 -11.66 6.22
CA ILE A 380 18.60 -12.07 5.65
C ILE A 380 18.99 -13.49 6.11
N GLU A 381 18.82 -13.80 7.40
CA GLU A 381 19.09 -15.14 7.93
C GLU A 381 18.17 -16.20 7.26
N ASN A 382 16.88 -15.92 7.17
CA ASN A 382 15.88 -16.80 6.54
C ASN A 382 16.14 -17.00 5.03
N ALA A 383 16.72 -16.00 4.37
CA ALA A 383 17.12 -16.06 2.96
C ALA A 383 18.35 -16.95 2.69
N GLY A 384 19.03 -17.40 3.74
CA GLY A 384 20.26 -18.21 3.66
C GLY A 384 21.55 -17.43 4.02
N GLY A 385 21.42 -16.22 4.55
CA GLY A 385 22.53 -15.41 5.04
C GLY A 385 22.96 -14.28 4.10
N MET A 386 24.06 -13.61 4.46
CA MET A 386 24.54 -12.39 3.80
C MET A 386 24.90 -12.56 2.31
N ASP A 387 25.19 -13.77 1.86
CA ASP A 387 25.59 -14.04 0.47
C ASP A 387 24.39 -14.45 -0.42
N ALA A 388 23.18 -14.55 0.15
CA ALA A 388 22.00 -14.98 -0.61
C ALA A 388 21.59 -13.94 -1.65
N PRO A 389 21.42 -14.29 -2.95
CA PRO A 389 21.06 -13.34 -4.00
C PRO A 389 19.77 -12.60 -3.75
N SER A 390 18.78 -13.23 -3.08
CA SER A 390 17.49 -12.65 -2.72
C SER A 390 17.58 -11.55 -1.64
N THR A 391 18.77 -11.23 -1.15
CA THR A 391 19.00 -10.12 -0.22
C THR A 391 19.45 -8.83 -0.92
N ARG A 392 19.50 -8.80 -2.26
CA ARG A 392 19.74 -7.58 -3.04
C ARG A 392 18.51 -6.67 -3.02
N LEU A 393 18.73 -5.36 -3.10
CA LEU A 393 17.63 -4.40 -3.30
C LEU A 393 17.14 -4.41 -4.75
N HIS A 394 18.06 -4.42 -5.72
CA HIS A 394 17.72 -4.58 -7.13
C HIS A 394 18.03 -6.00 -7.59
N GLY A 395 17.02 -6.71 -8.05
CA GLY A 395 17.14 -8.11 -8.45
C GLY A 395 15.99 -8.54 -9.36
N GLU A 396 15.82 -9.85 -9.52
CA GLU A 396 14.66 -10.39 -10.24
C GLU A 396 13.36 -9.98 -9.57
N PRO A 397 12.32 -9.59 -10.30
CA PRO A 397 11.05 -9.18 -9.74
C PRO A 397 10.43 -10.25 -8.82
N GLY A 398 10.05 -9.86 -7.61
CA GLY A 398 9.49 -10.77 -6.61
C GLY A 398 10.49 -11.73 -5.96
N ALA A 399 11.79 -11.60 -6.26
CA ALA A 399 12.83 -12.46 -5.70
C ALA A 399 13.42 -11.94 -4.39
N THR A 400 13.13 -10.68 -4.00
CA THR A 400 13.62 -10.11 -2.75
C THR A 400 12.99 -10.81 -1.55
N ALA A 401 13.82 -11.24 -0.61
CA ALA A 401 13.38 -12.05 0.53
C ALA A 401 12.68 -11.21 1.60
N GLY A 402 11.57 -11.71 2.11
CA GLY A 402 10.87 -11.12 3.25
C GLY A 402 10.40 -9.69 2.98
N GLN A 403 10.84 -8.75 3.82
CA GLN A 403 10.55 -7.31 3.72
C GLN A 403 11.83 -6.49 3.50
N LEU A 404 12.81 -7.05 2.78
CA LEU A 404 14.09 -6.36 2.57
C LEU A 404 13.97 -5.12 1.68
N ASP A 405 13.01 -5.07 0.75
CA ASP A 405 12.70 -3.85 -0.02
C ASP A 405 12.40 -2.68 0.92
N TYR A 406 11.64 -2.93 1.97
CA TYR A 406 11.27 -1.96 3.01
C TYR A 406 12.47 -1.64 3.91
N PHE A 407 13.00 -2.62 4.60
CA PHE A 407 13.91 -2.40 5.75
C PHE A 407 15.36 -2.19 5.33
N LYS A 408 15.87 -2.92 4.32
CA LYS A 408 17.20 -2.66 3.79
C LYS A 408 17.20 -1.34 3.00
N GLY A 409 16.12 -1.06 2.23
CA GLY A 409 15.96 0.20 1.52
C GLY A 409 15.94 1.41 2.47
N SER A 410 15.13 1.39 3.52
CA SER A 410 15.08 2.47 4.52
C SER A 410 16.39 2.62 5.30
N THR A 411 17.07 1.51 5.61
CA THR A 411 18.39 1.53 6.25
C THR A 411 19.44 2.17 5.35
N PHE A 412 19.38 1.94 4.04
CA PHE A 412 20.25 2.60 3.05
C PHE A 412 20.05 4.12 3.07
N LEU A 413 18.81 4.60 2.98
CA LEU A 413 18.51 6.04 3.03
C LEU A 413 18.94 6.68 4.36
N ARG A 414 18.75 5.99 5.47
CA ARG A 414 19.21 6.42 6.79
C ARG A 414 20.73 6.49 6.86
N THR A 415 21.43 5.58 6.19
CA THR A 415 22.89 5.60 6.08
C THR A 415 23.37 6.82 5.29
N ILE A 416 22.69 7.18 4.21
CA ILE A 416 22.96 8.42 3.46
C ILE A 416 22.71 9.65 4.35
N GLU A 417 21.53 9.73 5.01
CA GLU A 417 21.21 10.84 5.93
C GLU A 417 22.31 11.03 6.98
N LYS A 418 22.76 9.93 7.58
CA LYS A 418 23.82 9.97 8.61
C LYS A 418 25.15 10.49 8.06
N ALA A 419 25.48 10.16 6.83
CA ALA A 419 26.75 10.56 6.20
C ALA A 419 26.77 12.04 5.77
N VAL A 420 25.65 12.54 5.21
CA VAL A 420 25.60 13.91 4.65
C VAL A 420 24.96 14.95 5.59
N GLY A 421 24.29 14.50 6.65
CA GLY A 421 23.50 15.32 7.56
C GLY A 421 22.06 15.51 7.08
N ARG A 422 21.14 15.59 8.07
CA ARG A 422 19.69 15.58 7.87
C ARG A 422 19.22 16.72 6.95
N GLU A 423 19.58 17.96 7.23
CA GLU A 423 19.16 19.14 6.46
C GLU A 423 19.51 19.02 4.97
N ARG A 424 20.75 18.61 4.68
CA ARG A 424 21.23 18.43 3.30
C ARG A 424 20.50 17.28 2.59
N PHE A 425 20.18 16.23 3.32
CA PHE A 425 19.44 15.10 2.74
C PHE A 425 17.98 15.43 2.49
N ASP A 426 17.31 16.14 3.41
CA ASP A 426 15.92 16.59 3.24
C ASP A 426 15.80 17.59 2.06
N GLU A 427 16.76 18.51 1.90
CA GLU A 427 16.82 19.41 0.74
C GLU A 427 16.98 18.63 -0.58
N TYR A 428 17.87 17.62 -0.58
CA TYR A 428 18.06 16.75 -1.73
C TYR A 428 16.77 16.00 -2.10
N LEU A 429 16.09 15.39 -1.12
CA LEU A 429 14.88 14.62 -1.34
C LEU A 429 13.73 15.50 -1.89
N ARG A 430 13.53 16.69 -1.35
CA ARG A 430 12.56 17.65 -1.93
C ARG A 430 12.85 17.93 -3.40
N GLY A 431 14.12 18.22 -3.72
CA GLY A 431 14.55 18.45 -5.10
C GLY A 431 14.40 17.21 -5.99
N TYR A 432 14.62 16.01 -5.46
CA TYR A 432 14.44 14.75 -6.17
C TYR A 432 12.98 14.54 -6.60
N PHE A 433 12.02 14.69 -5.67
CA PHE A 433 10.61 14.55 -5.97
C PHE A 433 10.07 15.63 -6.91
N ASP A 434 10.62 16.83 -6.86
CA ASP A 434 10.27 17.90 -7.82
C ASP A 434 10.78 17.57 -9.24
N ARG A 435 12.02 17.10 -9.36
CA ARG A 435 12.63 16.77 -10.67
C ARG A 435 11.97 15.60 -11.37
N HIS A 436 11.53 14.60 -10.60
CA HIS A 436 11.00 13.33 -11.12
C HIS A 436 9.48 13.19 -10.95
N ALA A 437 8.77 14.28 -10.61
CA ALA A 437 7.33 14.26 -10.38
C ALA A 437 6.57 13.64 -11.55
N PHE A 438 5.70 12.69 -11.24
CA PHE A 438 4.88 11.93 -12.20
C PHE A 438 5.68 11.11 -13.22
N GLN A 439 6.88 10.70 -12.88
CA GLN A 439 7.75 9.90 -13.72
C GLN A 439 8.12 8.58 -13.06
N PRO A 440 8.34 7.51 -13.84
CA PRO A 440 8.96 6.30 -13.33
C PRO A 440 10.46 6.51 -13.09
N GLN A 441 11.04 5.74 -12.16
CA GLN A 441 12.45 5.79 -11.82
C GLN A 441 13.03 4.39 -11.65
N THR A 442 14.27 4.20 -12.11
CA THR A 442 15.03 2.98 -11.90
C THR A 442 16.07 3.15 -10.79
N THR A 443 16.55 2.05 -10.23
CA THR A 443 17.68 2.05 -9.29
C THR A 443 18.91 2.78 -9.87
N ALA A 444 19.27 2.49 -11.11
CA ALA A 444 20.39 3.15 -11.80
C ALA A 444 20.16 4.66 -11.98
N GLY A 445 18.92 5.05 -12.31
CA GLY A 445 18.52 6.46 -12.43
C GLY A 445 18.62 7.19 -11.10
N PHE A 446 18.11 6.60 -10.01
CA PHE A 446 18.24 7.16 -8.66
C PHE A 446 19.70 7.33 -8.22
N LEU A 447 20.55 6.30 -8.40
CA LEU A 447 21.96 6.40 -8.06
C LEU A 447 22.70 7.48 -8.89
N THR A 448 22.30 7.66 -10.15
CA THR A 448 22.82 8.73 -11.01
C THR A 448 22.38 10.12 -10.51
N ASP A 449 21.13 10.26 -10.08
CA ASP A 449 20.63 11.51 -9.49
C ASP A 449 21.35 11.83 -8.18
N LEU A 450 21.58 10.85 -7.29
CA LEU A 450 22.38 10.99 -6.07
C LEU A 450 23.79 11.51 -6.37
N ARG A 451 24.47 10.89 -7.33
CA ARG A 451 25.83 11.29 -7.74
C ARG A 451 25.86 12.73 -8.25
N THR A 452 24.86 13.09 -9.04
CA THR A 452 24.79 14.40 -9.69
C THR A 452 24.39 15.51 -8.71
N ASN A 453 23.37 15.29 -7.89
CA ASN A 453 22.69 16.35 -7.15
C ASN A 453 23.04 16.37 -5.65
N LEU A 454 23.49 15.24 -5.06
CA LEU A 454 23.88 15.16 -3.65
C LEU A 454 25.40 15.07 -3.47
N ILE A 455 26.06 14.14 -4.17
CA ILE A 455 27.51 13.87 -4.03
C ILE A 455 28.33 14.93 -4.74
N LYS A 456 27.96 15.31 -5.96
CA LYS A 456 28.56 16.41 -6.75
C LYS A 456 30.07 16.24 -6.96
N GLY A 457 30.51 15.00 -7.18
CA GLY A 457 31.90 14.66 -7.45
C GLY A 457 32.82 14.52 -6.22
N ASP A 458 32.25 14.52 -5.02
CA ASP A 458 33.01 14.22 -3.79
C ASP A 458 33.31 12.72 -3.73
N THR A 459 34.54 12.37 -4.13
CA THR A 459 35.00 10.97 -4.18
C THR A 459 35.14 10.34 -2.79
N GLN A 460 35.36 11.11 -1.75
CA GLN A 460 35.43 10.59 -0.38
C GLN A 460 34.02 10.18 0.08
N LEU A 461 33.02 11.03 -0.16
CA LEU A 461 31.64 10.74 0.15
C LEU A 461 31.11 9.56 -0.69
N GLU A 462 31.43 9.50 -2.00
CA GLU A 462 31.06 8.36 -2.88
C GLU A 462 31.55 7.04 -2.29
N ASN A 463 32.84 6.96 -1.91
CA ASN A 463 33.41 5.76 -1.31
C ASN A 463 32.81 5.43 0.06
N GLN A 464 32.44 6.44 0.86
CA GLN A 464 31.81 6.24 2.16
C GLN A 464 30.41 5.66 2.04
N LEU A 465 29.65 6.08 1.03
CA LEU A 465 28.25 5.68 0.83
C LEU A 465 28.08 4.26 0.30
N GLN A 466 29.03 3.71 -0.44
CA GLN A 466 29.00 2.34 -0.98
C GLN A 466 27.71 2.07 -1.79
N LEU A 467 27.34 3.02 -2.67
CA LEU A 467 26.02 3.02 -3.34
C LEU A 467 25.73 1.73 -4.11
N ASP A 468 26.70 1.25 -4.89
CA ASP A 468 26.54 0.06 -5.73
C ASP A 468 26.50 -1.23 -4.88
N GLU A 469 27.20 -1.26 -3.74
CA GLU A 469 27.13 -2.35 -2.77
C GLU A 469 25.73 -2.44 -2.16
N TRP A 470 25.13 -1.31 -1.77
CA TRP A 470 23.77 -1.27 -1.24
C TRP A 470 22.74 -1.78 -2.24
N ALA A 471 22.81 -1.32 -3.48
CA ALA A 471 21.79 -1.61 -4.49
C ALA A 471 21.93 -3.01 -5.09
N TYR A 472 23.15 -3.41 -5.47
CA TYR A 472 23.37 -4.57 -6.35
C TYR A 472 24.06 -5.76 -5.68
N GLN A 473 24.62 -5.59 -4.46
CA GLN A 473 25.26 -6.70 -3.77
C GLN A 473 24.33 -7.33 -2.72
N PRO A 474 24.44 -8.65 -2.50
CA PRO A 474 23.71 -9.31 -1.43
C PRO A 474 24.20 -8.86 -0.05
N GLY A 475 23.40 -9.15 0.97
CA GLY A 475 23.71 -8.86 2.36
C GLY A 475 23.56 -7.40 2.74
N LEU A 476 24.38 -6.98 3.71
CA LEU A 476 24.33 -5.64 4.30
C LEU A 476 25.73 -5.04 4.31
N PRO A 477 25.94 -3.86 3.69
CA PRO A 477 27.22 -3.16 3.75
C PRO A 477 27.63 -2.80 5.18
N ASN A 478 28.93 -2.70 5.41
CA ASN A 478 29.51 -2.48 6.75
C ASN A 478 29.28 -1.06 7.31
N ASN A 479 28.79 -0.13 6.48
CA ASN A 479 28.43 1.22 6.87
C ASN A 479 26.95 1.35 7.33
N ALA A 480 26.19 0.26 7.37
CA ALA A 480 24.79 0.26 7.75
C ALA A 480 24.54 0.85 9.14
N VAL A 481 23.62 1.81 9.21
CA VAL A 481 23.28 2.52 10.45
C VAL A 481 22.16 1.80 11.17
N HIS A 482 22.43 1.38 12.42
CA HIS A 482 21.43 0.81 13.33
C HIS A 482 21.00 1.87 14.34
N VAL A 483 19.73 2.25 14.34
CA VAL A 483 19.12 3.10 15.37
C VAL A 483 18.69 2.20 16.53
N ARG A 484 19.06 2.58 17.75
CA ARG A 484 18.67 1.87 18.99
C ARG A 484 17.61 2.65 19.73
N SER A 485 16.58 1.96 20.22
CA SER A 485 15.52 2.55 21.02
C SER A 485 15.80 2.42 22.51
N SER A 486 15.77 3.54 23.23
CA SER A 486 15.84 3.53 24.70
C SER A 486 14.58 2.91 25.31
N THR A 487 13.42 3.15 24.74
CA THR A 487 12.14 2.58 25.16
C THR A 487 12.12 1.06 25.02
N LEU A 488 12.64 0.50 23.90
CA LEU A 488 12.77 -0.96 23.78
C LEU A 488 13.82 -1.54 24.73
N ALA A 489 14.87 -0.80 25.06
CA ALA A 489 15.82 -1.23 26.09
C ALA A 489 15.17 -1.33 27.49
N GLU A 490 14.12 -0.58 27.77
CA GLU A 490 13.31 -0.74 28.99
C GLU A 490 12.52 -2.04 28.97
N VAL A 491 11.84 -2.33 27.84
CA VAL A 491 11.15 -3.60 27.64
C VAL A 491 12.11 -4.79 27.76
N ASP A 492 13.34 -4.67 27.25
CA ASP A 492 14.37 -5.71 27.37
C ASP A 492 14.76 -5.98 28.83
N ARG A 493 14.74 -4.96 29.73
CA ARG A 493 14.97 -5.17 31.17
C ARG A 493 13.82 -5.93 31.82
N GLU A 494 12.57 -5.57 31.52
CA GLU A 494 11.38 -6.32 31.96
C GLU A 494 11.42 -7.76 31.47
N LEU A 495 11.74 -7.96 30.18
CA LEU A 495 11.89 -9.28 29.59
C LEU A 495 12.99 -10.12 30.26
N ALA A 496 14.13 -9.52 30.56
CA ALA A 496 15.23 -10.20 31.24
C ALA A 496 14.81 -10.65 32.65
N ALA A 497 14.13 -9.81 33.43
CA ALA A 497 13.59 -10.14 34.73
C ALA A 497 12.55 -11.26 34.67
N PHE A 498 11.64 -11.17 33.68
CA PHE A 498 10.65 -12.21 33.42
C PHE A 498 11.28 -13.55 33.02
N ASN A 499 12.27 -13.56 32.12
CA ASN A 499 12.97 -14.76 31.66
C ASN A 499 13.85 -15.38 32.78
N ALA A 500 14.28 -14.59 33.78
CA ALA A 500 14.94 -15.09 34.98
C ALA A 500 13.99 -15.75 36.01
N GLY A 501 12.69 -15.86 35.68
CA GLY A 501 11.67 -16.50 36.49
C GLY A 501 10.76 -15.54 37.28
N GLY A 502 10.82 -14.24 36.99
CA GLY A 502 9.88 -13.25 37.51
C GLY A 502 8.43 -13.58 37.15
N PRO A 503 7.43 -13.28 38.01
CA PRO A 503 6.03 -13.58 37.70
C PRO A 503 5.50 -12.64 36.58
N ALA A 504 4.56 -13.13 35.75
CA ALA A 504 3.94 -12.35 34.69
C ALA A 504 3.24 -11.08 35.22
N SER A 505 2.66 -11.16 36.41
CA SER A 505 2.01 -10.03 37.11
C SER A 505 2.97 -8.92 37.59
N ALA A 506 4.29 -9.15 37.55
CA ALA A 506 5.29 -8.14 37.90
C ALA A 506 5.81 -7.38 36.69
N VAL A 507 5.47 -7.78 35.46
CA VAL A 507 5.82 -7.06 34.25
C VAL A 507 4.96 -5.80 34.16
N ASP A 508 5.60 -4.63 34.15
CA ASP A 508 4.89 -3.36 33.99
C ASP A 508 4.56 -3.11 32.52
N THR A 509 3.33 -3.44 32.14
CA THR A 509 2.83 -3.30 30.77
C THR A 509 1.92 -2.08 30.59
N ASP A 510 1.79 -1.23 31.60
CA ASP A 510 0.89 -0.06 31.54
C ASP A 510 1.36 0.92 30.45
N GLY A 511 0.44 1.28 29.57
CA GLY A 511 0.72 2.18 28.45
C GLY A 511 1.62 1.60 27.35
N TRP A 512 1.90 0.29 27.33
CA TRP A 512 2.69 -0.30 26.27
C TRP A 512 1.98 -0.19 24.91
N SER A 513 2.70 0.33 23.93
CA SER A 513 2.31 0.28 22.51
C SER A 513 2.40 -1.15 21.96
N THR A 514 1.79 -1.39 20.80
CA THR A 514 1.94 -2.66 20.06
C THR A 514 3.40 -3.06 19.89
N GLN A 515 4.30 -2.12 19.59
CA GLN A 515 5.73 -2.36 19.35
C GLN A 515 6.44 -2.89 20.60
N GLN A 516 6.11 -2.35 21.78
CA GLN A 516 6.65 -2.82 23.06
C GLN A 516 6.14 -4.23 23.39
N TRP A 517 4.86 -4.50 23.19
CA TRP A 517 4.29 -5.84 23.32
C TRP A 517 4.96 -6.85 22.39
N LEU A 518 5.17 -6.50 21.12
CA LEU A 518 5.83 -7.38 20.16
C LEU A 518 7.30 -7.65 20.55
N ARG A 519 8.02 -6.62 21.03
CA ARG A 519 9.39 -6.79 21.53
C ARG A 519 9.45 -7.78 22.69
N PHE A 520 8.55 -7.62 23.67
CA PHE A 520 8.46 -8.51 24.83
C PHE A 520 8.11 -9.95 24.42
N LEU A 521 6.99 -10.14 23.72
CA LEU A 521 6.48 -11.48 23.39
C LEU A 521 7.43 -12.25 22.46
N ARG A 522 8.07 -11.59 21.50
CA ARG A 522 9.08 -12.22 20.63
C ARG A 522 10.35 -12.63 21.38
N GLY A 523 10.66 -11.98 22.48
CA GLY A 523 11.78 -12.31 23.35
C GLY A 523 11.50 -13.37 24.41
N VAL A 524 10.24 -13.76 24.59
CA VAL A 524 9.87 -14.89 25.48
C VAL A 524 10.32 -16.20 24.86
N PRO A 525 11.03 -17.08 25.60
CA PRO A 525 11.44 -18.38 25.08
C PRO A 525 10.24 -19.20 24.57
N LYS A 526 10.37 -19.77 23.37
CA LYS A 526 9.28 -20.52 22.73
C LYS A 526 8.86 -21.79 23.49
N GLN A 527 9.77 -22.41 24.26
CA GLN A 527 9.47 -23.57 25.10
C GLN A 527 9.11 -23.15 26.52
N GLN A 528 7.88 -23.43 26.93
CA GLN A 528 7.33 -23.06 28.23
C GLN A 528 6.64 -24.25 28.90
N THR A 529 6.57 -24.28 30.23
CA THR A 529 5.72 -25.24 30.94
C THR A 529 4.24 -24.85 30.86
N ALA A 530 3.33 -25.82 30.98
CA ALA A 530 1.89 -25.55 30.96
C ALA A 530 1.47 -24.56 32.09
N ALA A 531 2.10 -24.64 33.25
CA ALA A 531 1.86 -23.71 34.36
C ALA A 531 2.31 -22.29 34.02
N ARG A 532 3.47 -22.14 33.34
CA ARG A 532 3.98 -20.84 32.92
C ARG A 532 3.14 -20.23 31.82
N LEU A 533 2.69 -21.02 30.83
CA LEU A 533 1.78 -20.55 29.79
C LEU A 533 0.46 -20.02 30.35
N LYS A 534 -0.10 -20.76 31.35
CA LYS A 534 -1.30 -20.31 32.03
C LYS A 534 -1.08 -18.97 32.75
N GLU A 535 0.03 -18.86 33.46
CA GLU A 535 0.42 -17.63 34.19
C GLU A 535 0.59 -16.44 33.22
N ILE A 536 1.25 -16.66 32.07
CA ILE A 536 1.45 -15.65 31.03
C ILE A 536 0.09 -15.20 30.45
N ASP A 537 -0.74 -16.15 30.04
CA ASP A 537 -2.02 -15.88 29.39
C ASP A 537 -2.98 -15.14 30.34
N GLU A 538 -3.15 -15.65 31.56
CA GLU A 538 -4.05 -15.05 32.57
C GLU A 538 -3.49 -13.74 33.14
N GLY A 539 -2.16 -13.68 33.42
CA GLY A 539 -1.51 -12.52 34.03
C GLY A 539 -1.42 -11.31 33.08
N LEU A 540 -1.27 -11.55 31.78
CA LEU A 540 -1.17 -10.51 30.75
C LEU A 540 -2.43 -10.43 29.85
N ASN A 541 -3.45 -11.27 30.10
CA ASN A 541 -4.73 -11.32 29.37
C ASN A 541 -4.58 -11.48 27.84
N LEU A 542 -3.63 -12.29 27.38
CA LEU A 542 -3.18 -12.32 25.98
C LEU A 542 -4.20 -12.96 25.04
N SER A 543 -4.83 -14.08 25.40
CA SER A 543 -5.87 -14.73 24.59
C SER A 543 -7.12 -13.85 24.38
N ASN A 544 -7.35 -12.86 25.24
CA ASN A 544 -8.48 -11.92 25.18
C ASN A 544 -8.06 -10.50 24.76
N SER A 545 -6.79 -10.28 24.40
CA SER A 545 -6.34 -8.96 23.94
C SER A 545 -7.19 -8.49 22.74
N SER A 546 -7.61 -7.23 22.74
CA SER A 546 -8.28 -6.60 21.59
C SER A 546 -7.30 -6.32 20.44
N ASN A 547 -6.00 -6.26 20.73
CA ASN A 547 -4.95 -5.98 19.75
C ASN A 547 -4.59 -7.24 18.97
N PRO A 548 -4.85 -7.29 17.65
CA PRO A 548 -4.62 -8.49 16.84
C PRO A 548 -3.14 -8.86 16.70
N TYR A 549 -2.23 -7.90 16.79
CA TYR A 549 -0.79 -8.16 16.72
C TYR A 549 -0.28 -8.85 17.99
N VAL A 550 -0.77 -8.39 19.16
CA VAL A 550 -0.45 -9.00 20.46
C VAL A 550 -0.96 -10.44 20.50
N ARG A 551 -2.19 -10.68 20.04
CA ARG A 551 -2.77 -12.03 19.95
C ARG A 551 -1.95 -12.93 19.02
N SER A 552 -1.58 -12.44 17.84
CA SER A 552 -0.75 -13.22 16.90
C SER A 552 0.58 -13.63 17.55
N ALA A 553 1.30 -12.68 18.15
CA ALA A 553 2.56 -12.95 18.82
C ALA A 553 2.41 -13.93 20.00
N TRP A 554 1.30 -13.84 20.74
CA TRP A 554 0.97 -14.82 21.78
C TRP A 554 0.78 -16.23 21.21
N TYR A 555 0.03 -16.38 20.13
CA TYR A 555 -0.21 -17.69 19.53
C TYR A 555 1.07 -18.32 18.97
N GLU A 556 2.05 -17.51 18.53
CA GLU A 556 3.38 -18.02 18.14
C GLU A 556 4.14 -18.67 19.32
N ILE A 557 3.75 -18.37 20.57
CA ILE A 557 4.26 -19.04 21.79
C ILE A 557 3.35 -20.21 22.16
N ALA A 558 2.04 -20.02 22.15
CA ALA A 558 1.06 -21.01 22.60
C ALA A 558 1.03 -22.28 21.72
N ILE A 559 1.11 -22.11 20.38
CA ILE A 559 1.01 -23.24 19.41
C ILE A 559 2.16 -24.23 19.58
N PRO A 560 3.46 -23.86 19.60
CA PRO A 560 4.55 -24.83 19.75
C PRO A 560 4.50 -25.63 21.06
N ASN A 561 3.81 -25.11 22.08
CA ASN A 561 3.61 -25.78 23.36
C ASN A 561 2.28 -26.55 23.46
N ARG A 562 1.50 -26.61 22.40
CA ARG A 562 0.17 -27.24 22.36
C ARG A 562 -0.73 -26.78 23.52
N TYR A 563 -0.77 -25.47 23.76
CA TYR A 563 -1.52 -24.88 24.87
C TYR A 563 -3.02 -24.86 24.54
N GLU A 564 -3.72 -25.94 24.92
CA GLU A 564 -5.16 -26.16 24.66
C GLU A 564 -6.07 -25.01 25.08
N PRO A 565 -5.87 -24.32 26.21
CA PRO A 565 -6.76 -23.20 26.61
C PRO A 565 -6.83 -22.06 25.60
N ALA A 566 -5.78 -21.84 24.78
CA ALA A 566 -5.76 -20.79 23.76
C ALA A 566 -6.48 -21.21 22.45
N VAL A 567 -6.72 -22.52 22.21
CA VAL A 567 -7.26 -23.01 20.93
C VAL A 567 -8.59 -22.39 20.53
N PRO A 568 -9.60 -22.23 21.40
CA PRO A 568 -10.86 -21.58 21.02
C PRO A 568 -10.66 -20.14 20.54
N SER A 569 -9.82 -19.37 21.25
CA SER A 569 -9.48 -17.99 20.90
C SER A 569 -8.66 -17.91 19.61
N LEU A 570 -7.72 -18.84 19.38
CA LEU A 570 -6.95 -18.96 18.15
C LEU A 570 -7.85 -19.24 16.91
N LYS A 571 -8.80 -20.17 17.02
CA LYS A 571 -9.76 -20.45 15.95
C LYS A 571 -10.60 -19.24 15.62
N ASN A 572 -11.15 -18.56 16.62
CA ASN A 572 -11.88 -17.30 16.42
C ASN A 572 -10.99 -16.25 15.74
N TYR A 573 -9.74 -16.12 16.14
CA TYR A 573 -8.79 -15.21 15.53
C TYR A 573 -8.59 -15.50 14.03
N LEU A 574 -8.27 -16.74 13.68
CA LEU A 574 -8.05 -17.18 12.30
C LEU A 574 -9.31 -17.02 11.41
N THR A 575 -10.51 -17.10 11.99
CA THR A 575 -11.77 -16.88 11.24
C THR A 575 -12.16 -15.41 11.11
N SER A 576 -11.55 -14.50 11.90
CA SER A 576 -11.90 -13.07 11.94
C SER A 576 -10.82 -12.16 11.37
N VAL A 577 -9.61 -12.65 11.08
CA VAL A 577 -8.47 -11.89 10.57
C VAL A 577 -7.97 -12.52 9.28
N GLY A 578 -7.95 -11.74 8.19
CA GLY A 578 -7.47 -12.21 6.87
C GLY A 578 -6.10 -11.66 6.48
N ARG A 579 -5.49 -10.78 7.28
CA ARG A 579 -4.18 -10.19 6.99
C ARG A 579 -3.06 -11.24 7.03
N MET A 580 -2.41 -11.47 5.88
CA MET A 580 -1.41 -12.55 5.71
C MET A 580 -0.23 -12.44 6.66
N LEU A 581 0.24 -11.22 6.97
CA LEU A 581 1.32 -10.98 7.96
C LEU A 581 1.03 -11.64 9.31
N LEU A 582 -0.23 -11.65 9.73
CA LEU A 582 -0.65 -12.13 11.05
C LEU A 582 -1.06 -13.60 11.07
N ILE A 583 -1.63 -14.12 9.96
CA ILE A 583 -2.17 -15.48 9.94
C ILE A 583 -1.16 -16.52 9.41
N ARG A 584 -0.27 -16.14 8.47
CA ARG A 584 0.73 -17.06 7.90
C ARG A 584 1.60 -17.74 8.96
N PRO A 585 2.22 -17.01 9.91
CA PRO A 585 3.06 -17.64 10.95
C PRO A 585 2.29 -18.64 11.80
N LEU A 586 0.99 -18.38 12.04
CA LEU A 586 0.16 -19.25 12.88
C LEU A 586 -0.19 -20.56 12.16
N TYR A 587 -0.56 -20.50 10.88
CA TYR A 587 -0.78 -21.71 10.09
C TYR A 587 0.51 -22.55 9.96
N GLN A 588 1.65 -21.91 9.71
CA GLN A 588 2.95 -22.59 9.68
C GLN A 588 3.30 -23.22 11.03
N ALA A 589 3.08 -22.49 12.14
CA ALA A 589 3.32 -23.01 13.48
C ALA A 589 2.41 -24.21 13.80
N LEU A 590 1.14 -24.18 13.39
CA LEU A 590 0.19 -25.29 13.55
C LEU A 590 0.65 -26.53 12.77
N GLU A 591 0.98 -26.38 11.48
CA GLU A 591 1.46 -27.50 10.66
C GLU A 591 2.71 -28.15 11.22
N ALA A 592 3.62 -27.36 11.80
CA ALA A 592 4.81 -27.86 12.49
C ALA A 592 4.50 -28.75 13.72
N GLN A 593 3.24 -28.76 14.22
CA GLN A 593 2.81 -29.61 15.34
C GLN A 593 2.21 -30.96 14.94
N GLY A 594 2.28 -31.31 13.63
CA GLY A 594 1.74 -32.57 13.12
C GLY A 594 0.22 -32.68 13.24
N ASP A 595 -0.30 -33.89 13.44
CA ASP A 595 -1.75 -34.17 13.40
C ASP A 595 -2.58 -33.27 14.29
N TRP A 596 -2.08 -32.92 15.49
CA TRP A 596 -2.78 -32.02 16.41
C TRP A 596 -2.95 -30.63 15.81
N GLY A 597 -1.91 -30.04 15.30
CA GLY A 597 -1.95 -28.70 14.70
C GLY A 597 -2.68 -28.67 13.38
N HIS A 598 -2.43 -29.68 12.52
CA HIS A 598 -3.13 -29.83 11.24
C HIS A 598 -4.66 -29.87 11.42
N ALA A 599 -5.17 -30.63 12.39
CA ALA A 599 -6.60 -30.71 12.66
C ALA A 599 -7.21 -29.34 13.03
N ILE A 600 -6.49 -28.53 13.82
CA ILE A 600 -6.90 -27.17 14.20
C ILE A 600 -6.86 -26.23 12.99
N ALA A 601 -5.76 -26.27 12.23
CA ALA A 601 -5.55 -25.45 11.04
C ALA A 601 -6.59 -25.72 9.95
N ALA A 602 -6.83 -26.98 9.63
CA ALA A 602 -7.82 -27.41 8.63
C ALA A 602 -9.26 -27.01 9.03
N ASP A 603 -9.64 -27.19 10.30
CA ASP A 603 -10.96 -26.80 10.78
C ASP A 603 -11.15 -25.26 10.75
N ALA A 604 -10.16 -24.50 11.24
CA ALA A 604 -10.20 -23.04 11.19
C ALA A 604 -10.24 -22.53 9.74
N PHE A 605 -9.43 -23.09 8.85
CA PHE A 605 -9.41 -22.69 7.44
C PHE A 605 -10.71 -23.02 6.71
N ALA A 606 -11.31 -24.18 6.94
CA ALA A 606 -12.60 -24.53 6.35
C ALA A 606 -13.68 -23.50 6.65
N GLN A 607 -13.65 -22.92 7.86
CA GLN A 607 -14.58 -21.87 8.28
C GLN A 607 -14.18 -20.50 7.73
N ALA A 608 -12.87 -20.17 7.70
CA ALA A 608 -12.33 -18.88 7.27
C ALA A 608 -12.34 -18.69 5.74
N LYS A 609 -12.16 -19.78 4.98
CA LYS A 609 -11.92 -19.76 3.53
C LYS A 609 -12.91 -18.89 2.74
N PRO A 610 -14.23 -18.92 2.96
CA PRO A 610 -15.16 -18.06 2.22
C PRO A 610 -14.95 -16.56 2.41
N GLY A 611 -14.36 -16.16 3.55
CA GLY A 611 -14.05 -14.78 3.88
C GLY A 611 -12.61 -14.35 3.58
N TYR A 612 -11.72 -15.26 3.19
CA TYR A 612 -10.33 -14.93 2.88
C TYR A 612 -10.16 -14.42 1.45
N HIS A 613 -9.24 -13.49 1.26
CA HIS A 613 -8.77 -13.08 -0.06
C HIS A 613 -8.15 -14.28 -0.80
N PRO A 614 -8.27 -14.41 -2.14
CA PRO A 614 -7.69 -15.52 -2.91
C PRO A 614 -6.21 -15.78 -2.61
N MET A 615 -5.40 -14.73 -2.45
CA MET A 615 -3.99 -14.86 -2.05
C MET A 615 -3.81 -15.51 -0.68
N ALA A 616 -4.63 -15.14 0.30
CA ALA A 616 -4.59 -15.76 1.63
C ALA A 616 -5.10 -17.21 1.59
N GLN A 617 -6.09 -17.50 0.73
CA GLN A 617 -6.55 -18.87 0.49
C GLN A 617 -5.42 -19.73 -0.10
N ALA A 618 -4.81 -19.28 -1.20
CA ALA A 618 -3.71 -20.01 -1.87
C ALA A 618 -2.52 -20.24 -0.93
N MET A 619 -2.12 -19.21 -0.19
CA MET A 619 -1.07 -19.29 0.83
C MET A 619 -1.39 -20.37 1.89
N THR A 620 -2.63 -20.36 2.41
CA THR A 620 -3.03 -21.31 3.46
C THR A 620 -3.14 -22.73 2.90
N GLU A 621 -3.68 -22.90 1.70
CA GLU A 621 -3.74 -24.20 1.01
C GLU A 621 -2.34 -24.79 0.79
N GLN A 622 -1.39 -23.96 0.36
CA GLN A 622 -0.01 -24.38 0.20
C GLN A 622 0.62 -24.84 1.53
N ILE A 623 0.37 -24.11 2.63
CA ILE A 623 0.86 -24.49 3.95
C ILE A 623 0.24 -25.83 4.39
N LEU A 624 -1.08 -26.00 4.25
CA LEU A 624 -1.79 -27.23 4.62
C LEU A 624 -1.43 -28.45 3.76
N ALA A 625 -1.04 -28.23 2.50
CA ALA A 625 -0.57 -29.31 1.62
C ALA A 625 0.83 -29.84 2.00
N GLY A 626 1.56 -29.11 2.85
CA GLY A 626 2.94 -29.44 3.21
C GLY A 626 3.95 -29.15 2.10
N PRO A 627 5.24 -29.37 2.34
CA PRO A 627 6.26 -29.18 1.31
C PRO A 627 5.99 -30.13 0.15
N SER A 628 5.99 -29.60 -1.07
CA SER A 628 5.91 -30.41 -2.29
C SER A 628 7.03 -31.45 -2.26
N GLN A 629 6.65 -32.74 -2.33
CA GLN A 629 7.60 -33.86 -2.34
C GLN A 629 8.46 -33.85 -3.60
#